data_a76a9431e11f15c3ba29147ae103764b
#
_entry.id   a76a9431e11f15c3ba29147ae103764b
#
_cell.length_a   1.000
_cell.length_b   1.000
_cell.length_c   1.000
_cell.angle_alpha   90.00
_cell.angle_beta   90.00
_cell.angle_gamma   90.00
#
_symmetry.space_group_name_H-M   'P 1'
#
loop_
_entity.id
_entity.type
_entity.pdbx_description
1 polymer ?
#
loop_
_entity_poly.entity_id
_entity_poly.type
_entity_poly.pdbx_seq_one_letter_code
_entity_poly.pdbx_strand_id
1 'polypeptide(L)'
;DFNEVAPGQYVLKPEIPNNTEVRSNIQPGSVKLKDLNGDGKVTAEDQTIIGHGLPIHTGGFTNNFEWKGFDLSVFFQWSYGNDVINYNRTRLESLNSKHTNQLVSAANHWTPRTVNPDGSITEGNYTNYLCAPNRSLTNINTDREIEDASFLRLKNVQLGYSFPTKMLKNLKIRSLRVYVSAQNIWTWTKYTGYDPEVSTRNSAMTRGFDYSSYPRTRSYTFGVKLGL
;
A
#
# COMPACT_ATOMS: atom_id res chain seq x y z
N ASP A 1 -21.44 9.38 -20.69
CA ASP A 1 -20.49 10.48 -20.89
C ASP A 1 -20.09 10.70 -22.37
N PHE A 2 -20.47 9.78 -23.28
CA PHE A 2 -20.11 9.84 -24.70
C PHE A 2 -21.33 9.65 -25.59
N ASN A 3 -21.27 10.25 -26.79
CA ASN A 3 -22.13 9.92 -27.92
C ASN A 3 -21.33 9.09 -28.92
N GLU A 4 -21.87 7.98 -29.39
CA GLU A 4 -21.27 7.22 -30.49
C GLU A 4 -21.76 7.85 -31.80
N VAL A 5 -20.85 8.41 -32.59
CA VAL A 5 -21.12 9.12 -33.86
C VAL A 5 -20.92 8.21 -35.07
N ALA A 6 -20.12 7.17 -34.92
CA ALA A 6 -19.97 6.07 -35.89
C ALA A 6 -19.44 4.84 -35.10
N PRO A 7 -19.53 3.61 -35.66
CA PRO A 7 -19.07 2.41 -34.97
C PRO A 7 -17.65 2.54 -34.42
N GLY A 8 -17.53 2.51 -33.09
CA GLY A 8 -16.26 2.68 -32.37
C GLY A 8 -15.70 4.10 -32.31
N GLN A 9 -16.44 5.10 -32.81
CA GLN A 9 -16.08 6.52 -32.72
C GLN A 9 -16.96 7.23 -31.70
N TYR A 10 -16.33 7.77 -30.67
CA TYR A 10 -17.01 8.38 -29.54
C TYR A 10 -16.61 9.85 -29.39
N VAL A 11 -17.60 10.70 -29.12
CA VAL A 11 -17.42 12.13 -28.81
C VAL A 11 -17.93 12.36 -27.40
N LEU A 12 -17.14 13.08 -26.61
CA LEU A 12 -17.54 13.47 -25.26
C LEU A 12 -18.77 14.37 -25.30
N LYS A 13 -19.73 14.12 -24.43
CA LYS A 13 -20.92 14.97 -24.33
C LYS A 13 -20.56 16.38 -23.83
N PRO A 14 -21.23 17.43 -24.29
CA PRO A 14 -20.90 18.82 -23.94
C PRO A 14 -20.97 19.12 -22.44
N GLU A 15 -21.82 18.41 -21.70
CA GLU A 15 -22.01 18.58 -20.26
C GLU A 15 -20.92 17.91 -19.41
N ILE A 16 -20.01 17.16 -20.05
CA ILE A 16 -18.93 16.46 -19.35
C ILE A 16 -17.64 17.27 -19.46
N PRO A 17 -16.97 17.59 -18.35
CA PRO A 17 -15.72 18.34 -18.38
C PRO A 17 -14.68 17.71 -19.31
N ASN A 18 -14.11 18.55 -20.16
CA ASN A 18 -13.13 18.11 -21.14
C ASN A 18 -11.74 17.97 -20.51
N ASN A 19 -11.18 16.79 -20.53
CA ASN A 19 -9.85 16.50 -19.99
C ASN A 19 -8.79 16.24 -21.06
N THR A 20 -8.98 16.72 -22.30
CA THR A 20 -8.05 16.49 -23.42
C THR A 20 -6.70 17.17 -23.24
N GLU A 21 -6.58 18.21 -22.42
CA GLU A 21 -5.31 18.86 -22.10
C GLU A 21 -4.39 17.96 -21.25
N VAL A 22 -4.96 17.16 -20.35
CA VAL A 22 -4.24 16.19 -19.53
C VAL A 22 -4.11 14.84 -20.21
N ARG A 23 -4.96 14.55 -21.19
CA ARG A 23 -4.99 13.30 -21.90
C ARG A 23 -5.53 13.44 -23.33
N SER A 24 -4.69 13.17 -24.30
CA SER A 24 -5.01 13.38 -25.73
C SER A 24 -6.07 12.44 -26.31
N ASN A 25 -6.43 11.34 -25.66
CA ASN A 25 -7.37 10.37 -26.20
C ASN A 25 -8.34 9.87 -25.13
N ILE A 26 -9.50 10.52 -25.05
CA ILE A 26 -10.57 10.16 -24.11
C ILE A 26 -11.59 9.32 -24.84
N GLN A 27 -11.89 8.16 -24.31
CA GLN A 27 -12.86 7.20 -24.84
C GLN A 27 -13.61 6.50 -23.70
N PRO A 28 -14.71 5.79 -23.98
CA PRO A 28 -15.34 4.93 -22.97
C PRO A 28 -14.33 4.01 -22.29
N GLY A 29 -14.43 3.89 -20.97
CA GLY A 29 -13.48 3.15 -20.15
C GLY A 29 -12.17 3.89 -19.81
N SER A 30 -12.03 5.15 -20.19
CA SER A 30 -10.94 6.01 -19.74
C SER A 30 -11.16 6.48 -18.29
N VAL A 31 -10.07 6.79 -17.58
CA VAL A 31 -10.16 7.45 -16.27
C VAL A 31 -10.84 8.80 -16.43
N LYS A 32 -11.83 9.07 -15.59
CA LYS A 32 -12.50 10.36 -15.50
C LYS A 32 -11.87 11.18 -14.38
N LEU A 33 -11.28 12.30 -14.73
CA LEU A 33 -10.76 13.27 -13.77
C LEU A 33 -11.85 14.27 -13.38
N LYS A 34 -11.73 14.82 -12.18
CA LYS A 34 -12.70 15.77 -11.64
C LYS A 34 -12.27 17.19 -11.99
N ASP A 35 -13.18 17.96 -12.54
CA ASP A 35 -13.11 19.42 -12.65
C ASP A 35 -13.41 19.99 -11.26
N LEU A 36 -12.42 20.64 -10.63
CA LEU A 36 -12.52 21.14 -9.27
C LEU A 36 -12.94 22.62 -9.24
N ASN A 37 -12.58 23.40 -10.27
CA ASN A 37 -12.91 24.82 -10.36
C ASN A 37 -14.25 25.08 -11.05
N GLY A 38 -14.80 24.08 -11.80
CA GLY A 38 -16.11 24.15 -12.46
C GLY A 38 -16.11 24.90 -13.78
N ASP A 39 -14.96 25.03 -14.44
CA ASP A 39 -14.85 25.77 -15.72
C ASP A 39 -15.18 24.91 -16.95
N GLY A 40 -15.51 23.64 -16.76
CA GLY A 40 -15.86 22.69 -17.82
C GLY A 40 -14.67 22.03 -18.48
N LYS A 41 -13.46 22.22 -17.95
CA LYS A 41 -12.23 21.60 -18.41
C LYS A 41 -11.48 20.98 -17.23
N VAL A 42 -10.58 20.06 -17.51
CA VAL A 42 -9.64 19.55 -16.51
C VAL A 42 -8.24 19.92 -16.95
N THR A 43 -7.59 20.77 -16.16
CA THR A 43 -6.29 21.36 -16.45
C THR A 43 -5.36 21.25 -15.22
N ALA A 44 -4.22 21.92 -15.27
CA ALA A 44 -3.33 22.01 -14.12
C ALA A 44 -3.95 22.80 -12.94
N GLU A 45 -4.98 23.62 -13.20
CA GLU A 45 -5.68 24.40 -12.18
C GLU A 45 -6.58 23.52 -11.29
N ASP A 46 -6.91 22.30 -11.75
CA ASP A 46 -7.68 21.31 -10.98
C ASP A 46 -6.79 20.44 -10.06
N GLN A 47 -5.52 20.75 -9.94
CA GLN A 47 -4.66 20.05 -9.01
C GLN A 47 -4.91 20.48 -7.57
N THR A 48 -4.97 19.52 -6.68
CA THR A 48 -5.15 19.74 -5.24
C THR A 48 -4.28 18.81 -4.42
N ILE A 49 -4.16 19.11 -3.12
CA ILE A 49 -3.49 18.20 -2.18
C ILE A 49 -4.40 17.00 -1.94
N ILE A 50 -3.95 15.80 -2.33
CA ILE A 50 -4.70 14.55 -2.21
C ILE A 50 -4.18 13.62 -1.10
N GLY A 51 -3.10 13.99 -0.41
CA GLY A 51 -2.56 13.20 0.70
C GLY A 51 -1.37 13.85 1.38
N HIS A 52 -0.99 13.34 2.53
CA HIS A 52 0.09 13.83 3.37
C HIS A 52 1.09 12.72 3.67
N GLY A 53 2.30 12.76 3.11
CA GLY A 53 3.33 11.75 3.34
C GLY A 53 3.98 11.80 4.73
N LEU A 54 3.75 12.85 5.52
CA LEU A 54 4.25 12.97 6.89
C LEU A 54 3.17 12.59 7.90
N PRO A 55 3.51 11.78 8.92
CA PRO A 55 2.55 11.42 9.96
C PRO A 55 2.21 12.62 10.85
N ILE A 56 0.98 12.64 11.36
CA ILE A 56 0.54 13.59 12.38
C ILE A 56 1.29 13.30 13.68
N HIS A 57 1.42 12.02 14.03
CA HIS A 57 2.25 11.61 15.15
C HIS A 57 2.82 10.20 14.98
N THR A 58 3.98 9.99 15.59
CA THR A 58 4.62 8.69 15.71
C THR A 58 4.98 8.42 17.17
N GLY A 59 5.10 7.16 17.53
CA GLY A 59 5.51 6.83 18.87
C GLY A 59 5.81 5.34 19.05
N GLY A 60 6.15 5.00 20.27
CA GLY A 60 6.36 3.64 20.69
C GLY A 60 6.29 3.51 22.20
N PHE A 61 5.94 2.31 22.65
CA PHE A 61 5.98 2.01 24.08
C PHE A 61 6.54 0.61 24.31
N THR A 62 7.28 0.46 25.39
CA THR A 62 7.88 -0.80 25.81
C THR A 62 7.28 -1.20 27.17
N ASN A 63 6.83 -2.44 27.28
CA ASN A 63 6.45 -3.04 28.55
C ASN A 63 7.48 -4.12 28.91
N ASN A 64 7.99 -4.07 30.14
CA ASN A 64 8.90 -5.07 30.69
C ASN A 64 8.26 -5.70 31.93
N PHE A 65 8.22 -7.01 31.94
CA PHE A 65 7.68 -7.82 33.03
C PHE A 65 8.76 -8.78 33.51
N GLU A 66 8.89 -8.88 34.82
CA GLU A 66 9.79 -9.83 35.46
C GLU A 66 9.05 -10.63 36.51
N TRP A 67 9.19 -11.95 36.47
CA TRP A 67 8.58 -12.84 37.44
C TRP A 67 9.33 -14.15 37.58
N LYS A 68 9.81 -14.45 38.78
CA LYS A 68 10.46 -15.72 39.15
C LYS A 68 11.51 -16.22 38.14
N GLY A 69 12.36 -15.30 37.65
CA GLY A 69 13.43 -15.62 36.68
C GLY A 69 13.00 -15.48 35.22
N PHE A 70 11.73 -15.35 34.91
CA PHE A 70 11.26 -14.97 33.60
C PHE A 70 11.35 -13.46 33.42
N ASP A 71 11.78 -13.04 32.23
CA ASP A 71 11.71 -11.66 31.76
C ASP A 71 11.01 -11.63 30.41
N LEU A 72 10.02 -10.73 30.28
CA LEU A 72 9.30 -10.49 29.05
C LEU A 72 9.39 -9.00 28.69
N SER A 73 9.90 -8.69 27.50
CA SER A 73 9.90 -7.35 26.93
C SER A 73 9.07 -7.32 25.68
N VAL A 74 8.12 -6.37 25.61
CA VAL A 74 7.23 -6.19 24.45
C VAL A 74 7.30 -4.75 24.01
N PHE A 75 7.66 -4.52 22.74
CA PHE A 75 7.76 -3.19 22.15
C PHE A 75 6.78 -3.02 21.00
N PHE A 76 5.96 -1.98 21.10
CA PHE A 76 5.07 -1.51 20.05
C PHE A 76 5.58 -0.19 19.47
N GLN A 77 5.40 -0.04 18.16
CA GLN A 77 5.65 1.19 17.41
C GLN A 77 4.41 1.54 16.60
N TRP A 78 4.11 2.82 16.45
CA TRP A 78 3.04 3.28 15.57
C TRP A 78 3.42 4.53 14.78
N SER A 79 2.72 4.70 13.67
CA SER A 79 2.63 5.93 12.88
C SER A 79 1.17 6.17 12.56
N TYR A 80 0.74 7.41 12.62
CA TYR A 80 -0.66 7.77 12.39
C TYR A 80 -0.80 9.02 11.55
N GLY A 81 -1.73 8.98 10.58
CA GLY A 81 -2.13 10.11 9.76
C GLY A 81 -1.17 10.41 8.61
N ASN A 82 -0.39 9.43 8.17
CA ASN A 82 0.41 9.53 6.96
C ASN A 82 -0.20 8.72 5.83
N ASP A 83 -0.13 9.28 4.63
CA ASP A 83 -0.51 8.63 3.39
C ASP A 83 0.71 8.14 2.64
N VAL A 84 0.50 7.11 1.82
CA VAL A 84 1.50 6.55 0.91
C VAL A 84 0.93 6.44 -0.49
N ILE A 85 1.70 6.88 -1.48
CA ILE A 85 1.43 6.59 -2.88
C ILE A 85 1.84 5.15 -3.15
N ASN A 86 0.86 4.27 -3.37
CA ASN A 86 1.09 2.88 -3.73
C ASN A 86 1.32 2.76 -5.25
N TYR A 87 2.53 3.08 -5.69
CA TYR A 87 2.87 3.03 -7.11
C TYR A 87 2.97 1.61 -7.66
N ASN A 88 3.15 0.61 -6.80
CA ASN A 88 3.07 -0.80 -7.21
C ASN A 88 1.68 -1.14 -7.73
N ARG A 89 0.64 -0.64 -7.05
CA ARG A 89 -0.75 -0.82 -7.47
C ARG A 89 -1.02 -0.16 -8.82
N THR A 90 -0.59 1.11 -9.01
CA THR A 90 -0.68 1.80 -10.30
C THR A 90 -0.09 0.97 -11.43
N ARG A 91 1.08 0.38 -11.19
CA ARG A 91 1.79 -0.42 -12.19
C ARG A 91 1.15 -1.76 -12.47
N LEU A 92 0.74 -2.47 -11.40
CA LEU A 92 0.23 -3.84 -11.48
C LEU A 92 -1.28 -3.94 -11.78
N GLU A 93 -2.00 -2.81 -11.78
CA GLU A 93 -3.40 -2.71 -12.19
C GLU A 93 -3.59 -1.96 -13.52
N SER A 94 -2.52 -1.45 -14.12
CA SER A 94 -2.62 -0.56 -15.28
C SER A 94 -3.08 -1.23 -16.58
N LEU A 95 -2.88 -2.54 -16.72
CA LEU A 95 -3.16 -3.30 -17.93
C LEU A 95 -2.51 -2.72 -19.21
N ASN A 96 -1.45 -1.93 -19.04
CA ASN A 96 -0.77 -1.23 -20.15
C ASN A 96 0.36 -2.05 -20.78
N SER A 97 0.72 -3.19 -20.20
CA SER A 97 1.85 -4.00 -20.67
C SER A 97 1.51 -5.48 -20.68
N LYS A 98 1.75 -6.13 -21.81
CA LYS A 98 1.59 -7.59 -21.98
C LYS A 98 2.68 -8.39 -21.24
N HIS A 99 3.76 -7.75 -20.83
CA HIS A 99 4.93 -8.41 -20.23
C HIS A 99 5.05 -8.20 -18.72
N THR A 100 4.03 -7.58 -18.09
CA THR A 100 4.01 -7.30 -16.65
C THR A 100 2.93 -8.14 -15.99
N ASN A 101 3.29 -8.82 -14.90
CA ASN A 101 2.28 -9.47 -14.06
C ASN A 101 1.30 -8.44 -13.54
N GLN A 102 0.04 -8.87 -13.38
CA GLN A 102 -1.04 -8.03 -12.89
C GLN A 102 -1.55 -8.55 -11.55
N LEU A 103 -2.13 -7.68 -10.73
CA LEU A 103 -2.89 -8.08 -9.55
C LEU A 103 -4.20 -8.76 -9.97
N VAL A 104 -4.73 -9.63 -9.13
CA VAL A 104 -6.03 -10.29 -9.36
C VAL A 104 -7.15 -9.26 -9.53
N SER A 105 -7.07 -8.13 -8.84
CA SER A 105 -7.98 -6.99 -8.98
C SER A 105 -8.08 -6.46 -10.42
N ALA A 106 -7.03 -6.61 -11.22
CA ALA A 106 -7.02 -6.20 -12.62
C ALA A 106 -8.05 -6.95 -13.48
N ALA A 107 -8.50 -8.12 -13.05
CA ALA A 107 -9.60 -8.83 -13.73
C ALA A 107 -10.92 -8.07 -13.70
N ASN A 108 -11.13 -7.18 -12.71
CA ASN A 108 -12.31 -6.34 -12.59
C ASN A 108 -12.13 -4.98 -13.29
N HIS A 109 -11.64 -4.99 -14.52
CA HIS A 109 -11.52 -3.79 -15.33
C HIS A 109 -12.78 -3.53 -16.17
N TRP A 110 -12.90 -2.29 -16.65
CA TRP A 110 -13.97 -1.90 -17.55
C TRP A 110 -13.86 -2.63 -18.89
N THR A 111 -14.97 -3.21 -19.37
CA THR A 111 -15.07 -3.81 -20.69
C THR A 111 -16.32 -3.29 -21.39
N PRO A 112 -16.29 -3.07 -22.73
CA PRO A 112 -17.48 -2.67 -23.49
C PRO A 112 -18.47 -3.80 -23.63
N ARG A 113 -19.73 -3.45 -23.89
CA ARG A 113 -20.72 -4.36 -24.46
C ARG A 113 -20.29 -4.78 -25.86
N THR A 114 -20.39 -6.04 -26.17
CA THR A 114 -19.99 -6.61 -27.46
C THR A 114 -21.15 -7.37 -28.09
N VAL A 115 -21.38 -7.14 -29.38
CA VAL A 115 -22.30 -7.97 -30.20
C VAL A 115 -21.41 -9.03 -30.87
N ASN A 116 -21.70 -10.28 -30.59
CA ASN A 116 -20.95 -11.40 -31.12
C ASN A 116 -21.39 -11.68 -32.61
N PRO A 117 -20.57 -12.41 -33.39
CA PRO A 117 -20.91 -12.74 -34.77
C PRO A 117 -22.18 -13.56 -34.93
N ASP A 118 -22.62 -14.28 -33.91
CA ASP A 118 -23.86 -15.06 -33.88
C ASP A 118 -25.10 -14.22 -33.49
N GLY A 119 -24.92 -12.90 -33.30
CA GLY A 119 -25.97 -11.98 -32.89
C GLY A 119 -26.21 -11.97 -31.37
N SER A 120 -25.57 -12.80 -30.58
CA SER A 120 -25.68 -12.76 -29.14
C SER A 120 -24.97 -11.51 -28.55
N ILE A 121 -25.40 -11.10 -27.37
CA ILE A 121 -24.85 -9.93 -26.68
C ILE A 121 -24.06 -10.39 -25.47
N THR A 122 -22.79 -10.00 -25.41
CA THR A 122 -22.00 -10.08 -24.18
C THR A 122 -22.06 -8.70 -23.50
N GLU A 123 -22.66 -8.66 -22.31
CA GLU A 123 -22.73 -7.42 -21.53
C GLU A 123 -21.34 -6.98 -21.08
N GLY A 124 -21.13 -5.67 -21.07
CA GLY A 124 -19.89 -5.07 -20.59
C GLY A 124 -19.76 -5.07 -19.07
N ASN A 125 -18.55 -4.98 -18.56
CA ASN A 125 -18.29 -4.69 -17.17
C ASN A 125 -18.05 -3.19 -16.99
N TYR A 126 -19.06 -2.46 -16.54
CA TYR A 126 -19.03 -1.00 -16.34
C TYR A 126 -18.58 -0.63 -14.92
N THR A 127 -17.59 -1.34 -14.41
CA THR A 127 -17.03 -1.05 -13.10
C THR A 127 -16.38 0.33 -13.03
N ASN A 128 -16.53 0.99 -11.89
CA ASN A 128 -15.78 2.21 -11.57
C ASN A 128 -14.41 1.90 -10.89
N TYR A 129 -14.05 0.62 -10.79
CA TYR A 129 -12.85 0.20 -10.09
C TYR A 129 -11.59 0.39 -10.95
N LEU A 130 -11.58 -0.12 -12.17
CA LEU A 130 -10.46 -0.03 -13.10
C LEU A 130 -10.93 0.42 -14.48
N CYS A 131 -10.10 1.25 -15.12
CA CYS A 131 -10.29 1.64 -16.50
C CYS A 131 -10.08 0.45 -17.47
N ALA A 132 -10.44 0.65 -18.72
CA ALA A 132 -10.14 -0.29 -19.79
C ALA A 132 -8.60 -0.44 -19.97
N PRO A 133 -8.13 -1.58 -20.49
CA PRO A 133 -6.73 -1.78 -20.83
C PRO A 133 -6.16 -0.63 -21.67
N ASN A 134 -4.92 -0.23 -21.41
CA ASN A 134 -4.23 0.90 -22.05
C ASN A 134 -4.94 2.26 -21.88
N ARG A 135 -5.82 2.39 -20.88
CA ARG A 135 -6.56 3.64 -20.61
C ARG A 135 -6.29 4.22 -19.24
N SER A 136 -5.39 3.62 -18.49
CA SER A 136 -4.92 4.15 -17.21
C SER A 136 -4.03 5.39 -17.41
N LEU A 137 -4.03 6.27 -16.41
CA LEU A 137 -3.10 7.38 -16.34
C LEU A 137 -1.83 6.89 -15.65
N THR A 138 -0.69 7.02 -16.31
CA THR A 138 0.61 6.61 -15.76
C THR A 138 1.48 7.80 -15.33
N ASN A 139 1.12 9.00 -15.78
CA ASN A 139 1.90 10.21 -15.54
C ASN A 139 1.24 11.21 -14.57
N ILE A 140 0.06 10.87 -14.07
CA ILE A 140 -0.73 11.72 -13.17
C ILE A 140 -1.07 10.89 -11.95
N ASN A 141 -0.71 11.39 -10.76
CA ASN A 141 -1.13 10.78 -9.51
C ASN A 141 -2.56 11.21 -9.20
N THR A 142 -3.37 10.25 -8.81
CA THR A 142 -4.76 10.46 -8.42
C THR A 142 -4.99 9.98 -7.00
N ASP A 143 -6.11 10.33 -6.40
CA ASP A 143 -6.51 9.87 -5.07
C ASP A 143 -6.64 8.33 -4.99
N ARG A 144 -6.77 7.68 -6.12
CA ARG A 144 -6.85 6.23 -6.22
C ARG A 144 -5.58 5.52 -5.76
N GLU A 145 -4.42 6.08 -6.00
CA GLU A 145 -3.12 5.52 -5.62
C GLU A 145 -2.70 5.91 -4.20
N ILE A 146 -3.43 6.83 -3.56
CA ILE A 146 -3.15 7.29 -2.20
C ILE A 146 -3.86 6.38 -1.21
N GLU A 147 -3.11 5.85 -0.26
CA GLU A 147 -3.62 4.97 0.77
C GLU A 147 -3.18 5.44 2.17
N ASP A 148 -4.08 5.28 3.15
CA ASP A 148 -3.75 5.49 4.57
C ASP A 148 -2.70 4.46 5.00
N ALA A 149 -1.50 4.94 5.31
CA ALA A 149 -0.39 4.13 5.79
C ALA A 149 -0.21 4.19 7.29
N SER A 150 -1.22 4.60 8.02
CA SER A 150 -1.24 4.49 9.48
C SER A 150 -1.09 3.04 9.92
N PHE A 151 -0.27 2.80 10.93
CA PHE A 151 -0.05 1.46 11.44
C PHE A 151 0.24 1.41 12.94
N LEU A 152 -0.06 0.26 13.54
CA LEU A 152 0.47 -0.20 14.82
C LEU A 152 1.27 -1.49 14.56
N ARG A 153 2.51 -1.55 15.06
CA ARG A 153 3.39 -2.71 14.87
C ARG A 153 3.86 -3.29 16.19
N LEU A 154 3.69 -4.59 16.36
CA LEU A 154 4.39 -5.36 17.37
C LEU A 154 5.82 -5.59 16.87
N LYS A 155 6.71 -4.67 17.26
CA LYS A 155 8.05 -4.54 16.71
C LYS A 155 9.04 -5.54 17.27
N ASN A 156 8.97 -5.76 18.59
CA ASN A 156 9.86 -6.69 19.26
C ASN A 156 9.15 -7.35 20.44
N VAL A 157 9.33 -8.66 20.56
CA VAL A 157 8.98 -9.43 21.75
C VAL A 157 10.18 -10.27 22.12
N GLN A 158 10.59 -10.19 23.37
CA GLN A 158 11.66 -11.03 23.92
C GLN A 158 11.18 -11.67 25.20
N LEU A 159 11.29 -13.00 25.27
CA LEU A 159 11.06 -13.79 26.48
C LEU A 159 12.37 -14.45 26.87
N GLY A 160 12.79 -14.21 28.10
CA GLY A 160 13.99 -14.80 28.68
C GLY A 160 13.67 -15.59 29.95
N TYR A 161 14.55 -16.52 30.29
CA TYR A 161 14.56 -17.19 31.58
C TYR A 161 15.96 -17.25 32.14
N SER A 162 16.14 -16.72 33.34
CA SER A 162 17.39 -16.73 34.08
C SER A 162 17.33 -17.82 35.16
N PHE A 163 18.20 -18.81 35.05
CA PHE A 163 18.26 -19.92 35.98
C PHE A 163 18.71 -19.49 37.37
N PRO A 164 18.07 -19.97 38.46
CA PRO A 164 18.49 -19.64 39.82
C PRO A 164 19.91 -20.13 40.09
N THR A 165 20.72 -19.31 40.76
CA THR A 165 22.14 -19.60 41.08
C THR A 165 22.28 -20.89 41.87
N LYS A 166 21.27 -21.27 42.66
CA LYS A 166 21.29 -22.53 43.45
C LYS A 166 21.38 -23.76 42.53
N MET A 167 20.76 -23.74 41.37
CA MET A 167 20.81 -24.85 40.41
C MET A 167 22.14 -24.94 39.67
N LEU A 168 22.85 -23.83 39.57
CA LEU A 168 24.06 -23.68 38.76
C LEU A 168 25.34 -23.97 39.55
N LYS A 169 25.29 -23.93 40.87
CA LYS A 169 26.45 -24.12 41.77
C LYS A 169 27.26 -25.39 41.49
N ASN A 170 26.55 -26.51 41.27
CA ASN A 170 27.20 -27.81 41.05
C ASN A 170 27.88 -27.92 39.68
N LEU A 171 27.50 -27.02 38.75
CA LEU A 171 28.06 -26.95 37.38
C LEU A 171 29.22 -25.95 37.26
N LYS A 172 29.57 -25.25 38.33
CA LYS A 172 30.57 -24.15 38.33
C LYS A 172 30.23 -23.01 37.36
N ILE A 173 28.91 -22.79 37.12
CA ILE A 173 28.38 -21.75 36.26
C ILE A 173 27.88 -20.62 37.16
N ARG A 174 28.28 -19.37 36.87
CA ARG A 174 27.81 -18.17 37.61
C ARG A 174 26.39 -17.79 37.22
N SER A 175 26.13 -17.80 35.93
CA SER A 175 24.82 -17.40 35.38
C SER A 175 24.51 -18.15 34.09
N LEU A 176 23.24 -18.48 33.92
CA LEU A 176 22.72 -19.05 32.69
C LEU A 176 21.41 -18.37 32.41
N ARG A 177 21.27 -17.77 31.25
CA ARG A 177 20.01 -17.22 30.73
C ARG A 177 19.77 -17.74 29.32
N VAL A 178 18.61 -18.25 29.06
CA VAL A 178 18.11 -18.58 27.72
C VAL A 178 17.07 -17.55 27.32
N TYR A 179 17.00 -17.20 26.04
CA TYR A 179 16.00 -16.27 25.56
C TYR A 179 15.59 -16.57 24.12
N VAL A 180 14.39 -16.17 23.78
CA VAL A 180 13.87 -16.10 22.43
C VAL A 180 13.42 -14.67 22.17
N SER A 181 13.73 -14.14 21.00
CA SER A 181 13.18 -12.87 20.54
C SER A 181 12.65 -12.98 19.13
N ALA A 182 11.60 -12.20 18.87
CA ALA A 182 10.99 -12.08 17.57
C ALA A 182 10.83 -10.60 17.20
N GLN A 183 11.13 -10.26 15.94
CA GLN A 183 11.04 -8.89 15.45
C GLN A 183 10.06 -8.79 14.28
N ASN A 184 9.41 -7.63 14.16
CA ASN A 184 8.42 -7.31 13.12
C ASN A 184 7.32 -8.37 13.03
N ILE A 185 6.78 -8.78 14.18
CA ILE A 185 5.91 -9.95 14.31
C ILE A 185 4.58 -9.72 13.60
N TRP A 186 3.97 -8.56 13.86
CA TRP A 186 2.67 -8.22 13.31
C TRP A 186 2.51 -6.72 13.10
N THR A 187 1.82 -6.35 12.01
CA THR A 187 1.47 -4.96 11.70
C THR A 187 -0.03 -4.87 11.43
N TRP A 188 -0.71 -4.03 12.19
CA TRP A 188 -2.11 -3.66 11.95
C TRP A 188 -2.10 -2.39 11.11
N THR A 189 -2.68 -2.44 9.92
CA THR A 189 -2.75 -1.32 8.98
C THR A 189 -3.87 -1.54 7.97
N LYS A 190 -4.33 -0.46 7.34
CA LYS A 190 -5.24 -0.50 6.20
C LYS A 190 -4.49 -0.46 4.86
N TYR A 191 -3.19 -0.19 4.89
CA TYR A 191 -2.36 -0.15 3.70
C TYR A 191 -2.36 -1.50 2.98
N THR A 192 -2.62 -1.50 1.67
CA THR A 192 -2.75 -2.72 0.87
C THR A 192 -1.42 -3.23 0.30
N GLY A 193 -0.36 -2.41 0.34
CA GLY A 193 0.99 -2.79 -0.05
C GLY A 193 1.68 -3.68 0.98
N TYR A 194 2.95 -4.01 0.74
CA TYR A 194 3.70 -4.95 1.56
C TYR A 194 4.03 -4.43 2.96
N ASP A 195 4.35 -3.15 3.09
CA ASP A 195 4.73 -2.54 4.39
C ASP A 195 4.41 -1.04 4.39
N PRO A 196 3.62 -0.53 5.35
CA PRO A 196 3.28 0.89 5.42
C PRO A 196 4.46 1.81 5.80
N GLU A 197 5.56 1.26 6.33
CA GLU A 197 6.75 2.01 6.73
C GLU A 197 7.78 2.15 5.60
N VAL A 198 7.47 1.67 4.40
CA VAL A 198 8.39 1.76 3.26
C VAL A 198 8.36 3.14 2.60
N SER A 199 9.53 3.56 2.12
CA SER A 199 9.67 4.68 1.20
C SER A 199 10.86 4.38 0.29
N THR A 200 10.62 4.39 -1.01
CA THR A 200 11.67 4.15 -2.00
C THR A 200 12.66 5.31 -2.08
N ARG A 201 12.25 6.47 -1.62
CA ARG A 201 13.08 7.67 -1.61
C ARG A 201 13.59 7.95 -0.20
N ASN A 202 14.90 7.85 -0.03
CA ASN A 202 15.59 8.12 1.24
C ASN A 202 15.71 9.62 1.58
N SER A 203 14.71 10.41 1.22
CA SER A 203 14.66 11.84 1.51
C SER A 203 13.50 12.14 2.45
N ALA A 204 13.76 12.94 3.47
CA ALA A 204 12.71 13.42 4.37
C ALA A 204 11.62 14.22 3.63
N MET A 205 11.98 14.84 2.50
CA MET A 205 11.10 15.65 1.66
C MET A 205 10.20 14.81 0.73
N THR A 206 10.46 13.51 0.56
CA THR A 206 9.76 12.64 -0.39
C THR A 206 9.30 11.33 0.27
N ARG A 207 8.91 11.40 1.52
CA ARG A 207 8.30 10.28 2.24
C ARG A 207 6.95 9.91 1.63
N GLY A 208 6.52 8.67 1.85
CA GLY A 208 5.21 8.23 1.40
C GLY A 208 5.16 7.80 -0.07
N PHE A 209 6.26 7.28 -0.60
CA PHE A 209 6.30 6.75 -1.96
C PHE A 209 6.76 5.29 -1.96
N ASP A 210 5.85 4.36 -2.26
CA ASP A 210 6.13 2.93 -2.36
C ASP A 210 6.19 2.49 -3.82
N TYR A 211 7.40 2.15 -4.27
CA TYR A 211 7.65 1.57 -5.58
C TYR A 211 8.69 0.46 -5.46
N SER A 212 8.24 -0.79 -5.49
CA SER A 212 9.10 -1.98 -5.42
C SER A 212 10.01 -2.01 -4.18
N SER A 213 9.57 -1.42 -3.08
CA SER A 213 10.31 -1.45 -1.83
C SER A 213 10.27 -2.85 -1.22
N TYR A 214 11.42 -3.29 -0.72
CA TYR A 214 11.49 -4.57 -0.03
C TYR A 214 10.85 -4.44 1.37
N PRO A 215 9.88 -5.31 1.73
CA PRO A 215 9.23 -5.24 3.04
C PRO A 215 10.18 -5.62 4.18
N ARG A 216 9.89 -5.13 5.38
CA ARG A 216 10.64 -5.52 6.57
C ARG A 216 10.43 -7.01 6.85
N THR A 217 11.54 -7.72 7.06
CA THR A 217 11.53 -9.15 7.36
C THR A 217 11.15 -9.40 8.80
N ARG A 218 10.50 -10.53 9.06
CA ARG A 218 10.36 -11.11 10.41
C ARG A 218 11.62 -11.86 10.75
N SER A 219 12.13 -11.69 11.96
CA SER A 219 13.28 -12.44 12.44
C SER A 219 13.02 -13.07 13.80
N TYR A 220 13.53 -14.27 13.99
CA TYR A 220 13.44 -15.01 15.23
C TYR A 220 14.86 -15.36 15.68
N THR A 221 15.17 -15.06 16.92
CA THR A 221 16.50 -15.28 17.50
C THR A 221 16.38 -16.11 18.77
N PHE A 222 17.14 -17.17 18.84
CA PHE A 222 17.33 -17.98 20.06
C PHE A 222 18.73 -17.71 20.58
N GLY A 223 18.84 -17.45 21.85
CA GLY A 223 20.14 -17.16 22.45
C GLY A 223 20.32 -17.79 23.83
N VAL A 224 21.57 -18.08 24.13
CA VAL A 224 22.02 -18.56 25.44
C VAL A 224 23.13 -17.63 25.91
N LYS A 225 23.00 -17.11 27.14
CA LYS A 225 24.03 -16.31 27.79
C LYS A 225 24.58 -17.11 28.97
N LEU A 226 25.86 -17.46 28.90
CA LEU A 226 26.54 -18.22 29.91
C LEU A 226 27.60 -17.33 30.56
N GLY A 227 27.64 -17.31 31.89
CA GLY A 227 28.72 -16.72 32.69
C GLY A 227 29.42 -17.79 33.48
N LEU A 228 30.74 -17.92 33.33
CA LEU A 228 31.64 -18.84 34.05
C LEU A 228 32.24 -18.19 35.28
#